data_0714f708562274185eb3d6ffb646c269
#
_entry.id   0714f708562274185eb3d6ffb646c269
#
_cell.length_a   1.000
_cell.length_b   1.000
_cell.length_c   1.000
_cell.angle_alpha   90.00
_cell.angle_beta   90.00
_cell.angle_gamma   90.00
#
_symmetry.space_group_name_H-M   'P 1'
#
loop_
_entity.id
_entity.type
_entity.pdbx_description
1 polymer ?
#
loop_
_entity_poly.entity_id
_entity_poly.type
_entity_poly.pdbx_seq_one_letter_code
_entity_poly.pdbx_strand_id
1 'polypeptide(L)'
;MVFKPKSTPLYLSGLFFFHNSKRFLRTISTHCSAKYDEENDRNHEIRNQQHHLYLYKSKGQHLLTNTRILDAIIRRSNIGPTDTVLEIGPGTGNLTVKLLEAAEKVVAVEIDARMVDVLHKRVADIGLQDRLHVICKDAMKAEFPQFDLVVANIPYGISSPLIGKLVYGGNPFRSATLLLQKEFARRLLAKPGDSEFNRLAVNVKLVADVEFVMDVSKREFLPCPKVDSSVVIIRPKNEIPDINLNEWCAFTRTCFSKKNKTLGATFKQKKKVMQLLKLTETTSLMRENALTGHNHECDEYYDGNNEEENTNGEDSFASSTSDLELNLFKEKIVGILKKGGFEDKRPSKLSNEELLHLLSLFNQAGIYFHDHVKPNNANVDFAAAYVS
;
A
#
# COMPACT_ATOMS: atom_id res chain seq x y z
N MET A 1 -9.08 70.55 -12.16
CA MET A 1 -9.85 69.62 -13.01
C MET A 1 -9.24 68.26 -12.86
N VAL A 2 -9.90 67.39 -12.11
CA VAL A 2 -9.42 66.02 -11.81
C VAL A 2 -10.43 65.06 -12.42
N PHE A 3 -9.99 64.29 -13.42
CA PHE A 3 -10.82 63.20 -13.99
C PHE A 3 -10.61 61.90 -13.22
N LYS A 4 -11.69 61.38 -12.63
CA LYS A 4 -11.80 60.00 -12.12
C LYS A 4 -12.17 59.07 -13.25
N PRO A 5 -11.56 57.90 -13.42
CA PRO A 5 -12.11 56.83 -14.25
C PRO A 5 -13.12 55.99 -13.47
N LYS A 6 -14.21 55.67 -14.13
CA LYS A 6 -15.31 54.83 -13.65
C LYS A 6 -14.88 53.36 -13.68
N SER A 7 -15.03 52.69 -12.56
CA SER A 7 -14.93 51.24 -12.43
C SER A 7 -16.22 50.59 -12.94
N THR A 8 -16.10 49.67 -13.88
CA THR A 8 -17.16 48.72 -14.28
C THR A 8 -16.98 47.43 -13.48
N PRO A 9 -18.02 46.87 -12.87
CA PRO A 9 -17.92 45.60 -12.15
C PRO A 9 -18.14 44.44 -13.13
N LEU A 10 -17.15 43.54 -13.18
CA LEU A 10 -17.33 42.21 -13.75
C LEU A 10 -17.94 41.32 -12.68
N TYR A 11 -19.25 41.11 -12.79
CA TYR A 11 -19.97 40.08 -12.04
C TYR A 11 -20.58 39.05 -13.00
N LEU A 12 -20.59 37.76 -12.54
CA LEU A 12 -21.34 36.63 -13.05
C LEU A 12 -20.68 35.69 -14.05
N SER A 13 -19.99 34.67 -13.50
CA SER A 13 -20.02 33.33 -14.10
C SER A 13 -19.82 32.16 -13.09
N GLY A 14 -19.90 32.45 -11.77
CA GLY A 14 -19.62 31.44 -10.72
C GLY A 14 -20.80 30.57 -10.23
N LEU A 15 -22.03 30.79 -10.66
CA LEU A 15 -23.23 30.21 -10.02
C LEU A 15 -23.86 29.00 -10.72
N PHE A 16 -23.44 28.65 -11.92
CA PHE A 16 -24.10 27.55 -12.69
C PHE A 16 -23.53 26.14 -12.41
N PHE A 17 -22.33 26.01 -11.84
CA PHE A 17 -21.68 24.69 -11.66
C PHE A 17 -22.17 23.89 -10.47
N PHE A 18 -22.73 24.50 -9.43
CA PHE A 18 -23.15 23.78 -8.22
C PHE A 18 -24.47 23.01 -8.36
N HIS A 19 -25.27 23.30 -9.36
CA HIS A 19 -26.62 22.70 -9.50
C HIS A 19 -26.59 21.29 -10.10
N ASN A 20 -25.65 21.01 -11.00
CA ASN A 20 -25.56 19.71 -11.67
C ASN A 20 -24.92 18.62 -10.80
N SER A 21 -23.97 18.97 -9.93
CA SER A 21 -23.36 18.01 -9.00
C SER A 21 -24.38 17.45 -7.98
N LYS A 22 -25.29 18.29 -7.50
CA LYS A 22 -26.35 17.86 -6.57
C LYS A 22 -27.42 16.97 -7.23
N ARG A 23 -27.71 17.18 -8.50
CA ARG A 23 -28.65 16.33 -9.25
C ARG A 23 -28.08 14.92 -9.48
N PHE A 24 -26.81 14.82 -9.87
CA PHE A 24 -26.15 13.54 -10.08
C PHE A 24 -26.09 12.69 -8.79
N LEU A 25 -25.78 13.31 -7.65
CA LEU A 25 -25.75 12.64 -6.35
C LEU A 25 -27.17 12.29 -5.82
N ARG A 26 -28.20 13.09 -6.12
CA ARG A 26 -29.59 12.75 -5.75
C ARG A 26 -30.09 11.51 -6.47
N THR A 27 -29.75 11.31 -7.73
CA THR A 27 -30.15 10.12 -8.51
C THR A 27 -29.57 8.82 -7.96
N ILE A 28 -28.37 8.89 -7.37
CA ILE A 28 -27.74 7.73 -6.70
C ILE A 28 -28.37 7.48 -5.30
N SER A 29 -28.80 8.54 -4.59
CA SER A 29 -29.31 8.45 -3.21
C SER A 29 -30.72 7.85 -3.10
N THR A 30 -31.58 8.05 -4.07
CA THR A 30 -33.01 7.63 -4.00
C THR A 30 -33.24 6.13 -4.18
N HIS A 31 -32.21 5.36 -4.62
CA HIS A 31 -32.35 3.91 -4.86
C HIS A 31 -31.76 2.99 -3.76
N CYS A 32 -31.22 3.54 -2.67
CA CYS A 32 -30.76 2.74 -1.53
C CYS A 32 -31.87 2.38 -0.51
N SER A 33 -33.12 2.82 -0.72
CA SER A 33 -34.23 2.63 0.24
C SER A 33 -35.27 1.58 -0.17
N ALA A 34 -35.20 0.99 -1.36
CA ALA A 34 -36.15 -0.04 -1.78
C ALA A 34 -35.63 -1.43 -1.42
N LYS A 35 -36.17 -1.96 -0.32
CA LYS A 35 -36.24 -3.40 -0.02
C LYS A 35 -37.55 -3.94 -0.61
N TYR A 36 -37.41 -5.13 -1.21
CA TYR A 36 -38.44 -6.15 -1.43
C TYR A 36 -39.74 -5.69 -2.05
N ASP A 37 -39.99 -6.09 -3.29
CA ASP A 37 -41.17 -6.82 -3.72
C ASP A 37 -40.87 -7.44 -5.09
N GLU A 38 -40.90 -8.76 -5.18
CA GLU A 38 -40.95 -9.53 -6.41
C GLU A 38 -42.39 -9.52 -6.95
N GLU A 39 -42.48 -9.59 -8.27
CA GLU A 39 -43.61 -9.92 -9.13
C GLU A 39 -44.48 -8.77 -9.67
N ASN A 40 -44.57 -8.85 -11.01
CA ASN A 40 -45.46 -8.20 -11.98
C ASN A 40 -45.06 -6.82 -12.49
N ASP A 41 -44.43 -6.76 -13.66
CA ASP A 41 -45.12 -6.38 -14.89
C ASP A 41 -44.21 -6.44 -16.13
N ARG A 42 -44.53 -7.37 -17.01
CA ARG A 42 -44.12 -7.29 -18.43
C ARG A 42 -45.09 -6.28 -19.06
N ASN A 43 -44.58 -5.12 -19.44
CA ASN A 43 -45.04 -4.20 -20.47
C ASN A 43 -44.87 -2.74 -20.01
N HIS A 44 -43.65 -2.21 -20.20
CA HIS A 44 -43.38 -0.83 -20.59
C HIS A 44 -41.94 -0.71 -21.06
N GLU A 45 -41.65 -1.28 -22.22
CA GLU A 45 -40.58 -0.79 -23.09
C GLU A 45 -41.00 0.60 -23.57
N ILE A 46 -40.09 1.49 -23.40
CA ILE A 46 -39.80 2.74 -24.10
C ILE A 46 -39.56 3.88 -23.12
N ARG A 47 -38.27 4.36 -23.13
CA ARG A 47 -37.74 5.63 -22.61
C ARG A 47 -37.33 5.67 -21.14
N ASN A 48 -36.13 5.29 -20.91
CA ASN A 48 -35.05 6.08 -20.30
C ASN A 48 -33.86 5.14 -20.00
N GLN A 49 -32.97 4.97 -20.95
CA GLN A 49 -31.65 4.40 -20.70
C GLN A 49 -30.81 5.40 -19.91
N GLN A 50 -31.23 5.72 -18.70
CA GLN A 50 -30.29 6.15 -17.67
C GLN A 50 -29.66 4.88 -17.14
N HIS A 51 -28.43 4.58 -17.59
CA HIS A 51 -27.61 3.54 -17.01
C HIS A 51 -27.44 3.83 -15.50
N HIS A 52 -28.25 3.17 -14.68
CA HIS A 52 -28.09 3.22 -13.23
C HIS A 52 -26.73 2.59 -12.88
N LEU A 53 -25.76 3.41 -12.52
CA LEU A 53 -24.44 2.96 -12.11
C LEU A 53 -24.56 2.15 -10.83
N TYR A 54 -24.42 0.83 -10.92
CA TYR A 54 -24.45 -0.05 -9.77
C TYR A 54 -23.07 -0.16 -9.12
N LEU A 55 -22.95 0.24 -7.85
CA LEU A 55 -21.72 0.19 -7.08
C LEU A 55 -21.58 -1.14 -6.33
N TYR A 56 -20.48 -1.87 -6.57
CA TYR A 56 -20.25 -3.15 -5.92
C TYR A 56 -19.52 -2.98 -4.59
N LYS A 57 -20.24 -3.14 -3.47
CA LYS A 57 -19.64 -3.13 -2.11
C LYS A 57 -18.55 -4.18 -1.94
N SER A 58 -18.72 -5.35 -2.56
CA SER A 58 -17.74 -6.44 -2.55
C SER A 58 -16.40 -6.08 -3.20
N LYS A 59 -16.39 -5.13 -4.14
CA LYS A 59 -15.19 -4.59 -4.78
C LYS A 59 -14.62 -3.38 -4.07
N GLY A 60 -15.15 -3.02 -2.89
CA GLY A 60 -14.69 -1.85 -2.13
C GLY A 60 -15.07 -0.50 -2.76
N GLN A 61 -16.09 -0.46 -3.63
CA GLN A 61 -16.54 0.77 -4.27
C GLN A 61 -17.33 1.64 -3.29
N HIS A 62 -16.64 2.56 -2.63
CA HIS A 62 -17.18 3.56 -1.70
C HIS A 62 -16.74 4.95 -2.14
N LEU A 63 -17.69 5.72 -2.68
CA LEU A 63 -17.42 7.06 -3.21
C LEU A 63 -17.48 8.08 -2.07
N LEU A 64 -16.41 8.83 -1.85
CA LEU A 64 -16.41 9.98 -0.95
C LEU A 64 -17.24 11.11 -1.59
N THR A 65 -18.29 11.55 -0.91
CA THR A 65 -19.27 12.52 -1.45
C THR A 65 -19.21 13.89 -0.80
N ASN A 66 -18.60 13.99 0.37
CA ASN A 66 -18.47 15.26 1.10
C ASN A 66 -17.39 16.16 0.47
N THR A 67 -17.84 17.24 -0.14
CA THR A 67 -16.95 18.20 -0.83
C THR A 67 -15.96 18.89 0.11
N ARG A 68 -16.34 19.16 1.39
CA ARG A 68 -15.45 19.78 2.37
C ARG A 68 -14.26 18.88 2.71
N ILE A 69 -14.49 17.58 2.75
CA ILE A 69 -13.44 16.60 3.00
C ILE A 69 -12.53 16.49 1.77
N LEU A 70 -13.11 16.44 0.56
CA LEU A 70 -12.34 16.48 -0.68
C LEU A 70 -11.45 17.74 -0.74
N ASP A 71 -12.01 18.92 -0.44
CA ASP A 71 -11.25 20.17 -0.39
C ASP A 71 -10.15 20.14 0.66
N ALA A 72 -10.38 19.52 1.81
CA ALA A 72 -9.37 19.36 2.84
C ALA A 72 -8.23 18.44 2.38
N ILE A 73 -8.54 17.34 1.69
CA ILE A 73 -7.55 16.44 1.08
C ILE A 73 -6.68 17.22 0.09
N ILE A 74 -7.27 17.95 -0.85
CA ILE A 74 -6.55 18.75 -1.85
C ILE A 74 -5.61 19.74 -1.17
N ARG A 75 -6.10 20.54 -0.21
CA ARG A 75 -5.27 21.52 0.51
C ARG A 75 -4.09 20.87 1.24
N ARG A 76 -4.31 19.69 1.84
CA ARG A 76 -3.25 18.98 2.60
C ARG A 76 -2.26 18.26 1.71
N SER A 77 -2.62 17.98 0.47
CA SER A 77 -1.75 17.32 -0.50
C SER A 77 -0.65 18.23 -1.05
N ASN A 78 -0.77 19.55 -0.88
CA ASN A 78 0.20 20.54 -1.35
C ASN A 78 0.53 20.38 -2.84
N ILE A 79 -0.52 20.35 -3.67
CA ILE A 79 -0.42 20.18 -5.12
C ILE A 79 0.01 21.48 -5.76
N GLY A 80 1.07 21.44 -6.58
CA GLY A 80 1.51 22.55 -7.40
C GLY A 80 0.81 22.58 -8.77
N PRO A 81 0.73 23.75 -9.42
CA PRO A 81 0.04 23.91 -10.72
C PRO A 81 0.72 23.15 -11.88
N THR A 82 1.97 22.74 -11.72
CA THR A 82 2.77 21.98 -12.70
C THR A 82 2.87 20.48 -12.36
N ASP A 83 2.22 20.05 -11.27
CA ASP A 83 2.32 18.66 -10.82
C ASP A 83 1.50 17.71 -11.68
N THR A 84 2.04 16.52 -11.88
CA THR A 84 1.30 15.34 -12.32
C THR A 84 0.90 14.51 -11.10
N VAL A 85 -0.41 14.32 -10.88
CA VAL A 85 -0.96 13.58 -9.74
C VAL A 85 -1.35 12.18 -10.17
N LEU A 86 -0.90 11.17 -9.43
CA LEU A 86 -1.39 9.79 -9.56
C LEU A 86 -2.59 9.60 -8.62
N GLU A 87 -3.73 9.22 -9.19
CA GLU A 87 -4.94 8.82 -8.45
C GLU A 87 -5.22 7.34 -8.64
N ILE A 88 -5.37 6.60 -7.55
CA ILE A 88 -5.73 5.17 -7.58
C ILE A 88 -7.19 5.01 -7.16
N GLY A 89 -8.00 4.38 -8.03
CA GLY A 89 -9.42 4.17 -7.80
C GLY A 89 -10.24 5.46 -7.87
N PRO A 90 -10.20 6.22 -8.99
CA PRO A 90 -10.95 7.48 -9.14
C PRO A 90 -12.47 7.28 -9.01
N GLY A 91 -12.97 6.08 -9.31
CA GLY A 91 -14.40 5.78 -9.34
C GLY A 91 -15.14 6.73 -10.30
N THR A 92 -16.15 7.44 -9.80
CA THR A 92 -16.92 8.41 -10.60
C THR A 92 -16.25 9.79 -10.72
N GLY A 93 -15.04 9.98 -10.23
CA GLY A 93 -14.25 11.19 -10.40
C GLY A 93 -14.54 12.33 -9.42
N ASN A 94 -15.10 12.04 -8.22
CA ASN A 94 -15.33 13.09 -7.22
C ASN A 94 -14.04 13.79 -6.77
N LEU A 95 -12.97 13.02 -6.59
CA LEU A 95 -11.65 13.54 -6.25
C LEU A 95 -10.93 14.03 -7.53
N THR A 96 -11.02 13.26 -8.63
CA THR A 96 -10.34 13.56 -9.91
C THR A 96 -10.63 14.97 -10.41
N VAL A 97 -11.88 15.41 -10.39
CA VAL A 97 -12.26 16.78 -10.84
C VAL A 97 -11.51 17.84 -10.03
N LYS A 98 -11.43 17.68 -8.71
CA LYS A 98 -10.69 18.62 -7.85
C LYS A 98 -9.18 18.55 -8.04
N LEU A 99 -8.65 17.37 -8.33
CA LEU A 99 -7.24 17.21 -8.70
C LEU A 99 -6.93 17.93 -10.01
N LEU A 100 -7.80 17.82 -11.01
CA LEU A 100 -7.65 18.51 -12.30
C LEU A 100 -7.77 20.04 -12.17
N GLU A 101 -8.50 20.55 -11.17
CA GLU A 101 -8.53 21.99 -10.86
C GLU A 101 -7.22 22.51 -10.26
N ALA A 102 -6.47 21.63 -9.55
CA ALA A 102 -5.28 22.00 -8.79
C ALA A 102 -3.94 21.67 -9.47
N ALA A 103 -3.89 20.56 -10.24
CA ALA A 103 -2.68 20.00 -10.85
C ALA A 103 -2.62 20.30 -12.36
N GLU A 104 -1.48 20.14 -12.99
CA GLU A 104 -1.35 20.19 -14.45
C GLU A 104 -2.02 18.98 -15.11
N LYS A 105 -1.78 17.78 -14.56
CA LYS A 105 -2.25 16.52 -15.12
C LYS A 105 -2.63 15.54 -14.02
N VAL A 106 -3.62 14.69 -14.30
CA VAL A 106 -3.98 13.55 -13.45
C VAL A 106 -3.82 12.26 -14.24
N VAL A 107 -3.08 11.31 -13.67
CA VAL A 107 -3.00 9.93 -14.12
C VAL A 107 -3.88 9.11 -13.19
N ALA A 108 -4.99 8.57 -13.71
CA ALA A 108 -5.97 7.81 -12.92
C ALA A 108 -5.87 6.32 -13.26
N VAL A 109 -5.78 5.46 -12.25
CA VAL A 109 -5.75 3.99 -12.43
C VAL A 109 -7.03 3.39 -11.89
N GLU A 110 -7.84 2.79 -12.75
CA GLU A 110 -9.15 2.21 -12.41
C GLU A 110 -9.31 0.83 -13.04
N ILE A 111 -9.76 -0.13 -12.27
CA ILE A 111 -9.97 -1.51 -12.75
C ILE A 111 -11.34 -1.72 -13.40
N ASP A 112 -12.33 -0.89 -13.05
CA ASP A 112 -13.71 -1.04 -13.53
C ASP A 112 -13.96 -0.13 -14.74
N ALA A 113 -14.05 -0.72 -15.93
CA ALA A 113 -14.26 0.00 -17.19
C ALA A 113 -15.52 0.89 -17.16
N ARG A 114 -16.58 0.49 -16.44
CA ARG A 114 -17.81 1.30 -16.31
C ARG A 114 -17.54 2.60 -15.56
N MET A 115 -16.63 2.58 -14.56
CA MET A 115 -16.21 3.78 -13.85
C MET A 115 -15.35 4.66 -14.75
N VAL A 116 -14.52 4.05 -15.59
CA VAL A 116 -13.71 4.77 -16.58
C VAL A 116 -14.60 5.55 -17.54
N ASP A 117 -15.67 4.93 -18.06
CA ASP A 117 -16.62 5.61 -18.97
C ASP A 117 -17.30 6.80 -18.28
N VAL A 118 -17.74 6.62 -17.04
CA VAL A 118 -18.36 7.69 -16.25
C VAL A 118 -17.36 8.82 -15.98
N LEU A 119 -16.13 8.47 -15.64
CA LEU A 119 -15.06 9.42 -15.39
C LEU A 119 -14.75 10.26 -16.62
N HIS A 120 -14.55 9.62 -17.78
CA HIS A 120 -14.30 10.32 -19.05
C HIS A 120 -15.42 11.28 -19.40
N LYS A 121 -16.68 10.82 -19.34
CA LYS A 121 -17.84 11.68 -19.60
C LYS A 121 -17.85 12.89 -18.68
N ARG A 122 -17.66 12.67 -17.38
CA ARG A 122 -17.68 13.74 -16.37
C ARG A 122 -16.58 14.78 -16.59
N VAL A 123 -15.37 14.33 -16.95
CA VAL A 123 -14.24 15.23 -17.19
C VAL A 123 -14.40 15.98 -18.52
N ALA A 124 -14.96 15.33 -19.54
CA ALA A 124 -15.30 15.97 -20.81
C ALA A 124 -16.39 17.06 -20.63
N ASP A 125 -17.41 16.83 -19.78
CA ASP A 125 -18.46 17.80 -19.48
C ASP A 125 -17.92 19.12 -18.89
N ILE A 126 -16.71 19.09 -18.32
CA ILE A 126 -16.02 20.28 -17.77
C ILE A 126 -14.84 20.77 -18.63
N GLY A 127 -14.60 20.14 -19.78
CA GLY A 127 -13.58 20.55 -20.75
C GLY A 127 -12.13 20.30 -20.31
N LEU A 128 -11.89 19.32 -19.42
CA LEU A 128 -10.55 19.01 -18.88
C LEU A 128 -10.00 17.65 -19.33
N GLN A 129 -10.57 17.03 -20.38
CA GLN A 129 -10.22 15.70 -20.85
C GLN A 129 -8.75 15.59 -21.27
N ASP A 130 -8.14 16.65 -21.81
CA ASP A 130 -6.75 16.65 -22.26
C ASP A 130 -5.73 16.57 -21.10
N ARG A 131 -6.18 16.85 -19.87
CA ARG A 131 -5.37 16.80 -18.65
C ARG A 131 -5.55 15.50 -17.86
N LEU A 132 -6.43 14.60 -18.32
CA LEU A 132 -6.68 13.29 -17.71
C LEU A 132 -6.11 12.17 -18.55
N HIS A 133 -5.27 11.34 -17.94
CA HIS A 133 -4.80 10.06 -18.50
C HIS A 133 -5.34 8.90 -17.67
N VAL A 134 -6.15 8.03 -18.26
CA VAL A 134 -6.74 6.89 -17.54
C VAL A 134 -6.07 5.58 -17.95
N ILE A 135 -5.63 4.81 -16.97
CA ILE A 135 -5.11 3.46 -17.12
C ILE A 135 -6.15 2.48 -16.60
N CYS A 136 -6.84 1.79 -17.51
CA CYS A 136 -7.86 0.78 -17.16
C CYS A 136 -7.18 -0.57 -16.84
N LYS A 137 -6.62 -0.69 -15.62
CA LYS A 137 -5.91 -1.88 -15.14
C LYS A 137 -6.01 -2.02 -13.62
N ASP A 138 -5.73 -3.24 -13.13
CA ASP A 138 -5.45 -3.47 -11.71
C ASP A 138 -4.22 -2.66 -11.28
N ALA A 139 -4.36 -1.82 -10.24
CA ALA A 139 -3.29 -0.97 -9.73
C ALA A 139 -2.06 -1.77 -9.29
N MET A 140 -2.24 -3.02 -8.85
CA MET A 140 -1.11 -3.88 -8.47
C MET A 140 -0.30 -4.35 -9.66
N LYS A 141 -0.94 -4.49 -10.85
CA LYS A 141 -0.33 -4.96 -12.10
C LYS A 141 0.01 -3.82 -13.07
N ALA A 142 -0.52 -2.63 -12.85
CA ALA A 142 -0.25 -1.47 -13.69
C ALA A 142 1.17 -0.95 -13.47
N GLU A 143 1.87 -0.61 -14.53
CA GLU A 143 3.06 0.22 -14.49
C GLU A 143 2.59 1.68 -14.40
N PHE A 144 3.11 2.42 -13.44
CA PHE A 144 2.77 3.82 -13.29
C PHE A 144 3.75 4.66 -14.12
N PRO A 145 3.27 5.61 -14.95
CA PRO A 145 4.15 6.60 -15.55
C PRO A 145 4.75 7.49 -14.47
N GLN A 146 5.62 8.42 -14.85
CA GLN A 146 6.14 9.40 -13.90
C GLN A 146 5.03 10.30 -13.34
N PHE A 147 5.11 10.58 -12.05
CA PHE A 147 4.19 11.46 -11.33
C PHE A 147 4.94 12.13 -10.16
N ASP A 148 4.43 13.27 -9.70
CA ASP A 148 5.05 14.06 -8.63
C ASP A 148 4.50 13.70 -7.25
N LEU A 149 3.21 13.35 -7.17
CA LEU A 149 2.56 12.96 -5.93
C LEU A 149 1.37 12.02 -6.17
N VAL A 150 0.96 11.35 -5.09
CA VAL A 150 -0.22 10.46 -5.09
C VAL A 150 -1.30 11.08 -4.23
N VAL A 151 -2.54 11.14 -4.74
CA VAL A 151 -3.71 11.49 -3.94
C VAL A 151 -4.82 10.51 -4.26
N ALA A 152 -5.26 9.71 -3.28
CA ALA A 152 -6.19 8.63 -3.58
C ALA A 152 -7.10 8.26 -2.40
N ASN A 153 -8.32 7.86 -2.73
CA ASN A 153 -9.22 7.10 -1.87
C ASN A 153 -9.06 5.61 -2.20
N ILE A 154 -8.11 4.95 -1.54
CA ILE A 154 -7.69 3.59 -1.90
C ILE A 154 -8.75 2.55 -1.54
N PRO A 155 -9.09 1.61 -2.44
CA PRO A 155 -9.87 0.43 -2.09
C PRO A 155 -9.18 -0.34 -0.96
N TYR A 156 -9.93 -0.62 0.12
CA TYR A 156 -9.34 -1.13 1.37
C TYR A 156 -8.55 -2.43 1.21
N GLY A 157 -8.99 -3.32 0.31
CA GLY A 157 -8.36 -4.62 0.11
C GLY A 157 -6.94 -4.56 -0.45
N ILE A 158 -6.55 -3.45 -1.10
CA ILE A 158 -5.22 -3.30 -1.70
C ILE A 158 -4.32 -2.30 -0.96
N SER A 159 -4.76 -1.74 0.18
CA SER A 159 -4.03 -0.67 0.88
C SER A 159 -2.60 -1.09 1.26
N SER A 160 -2.42 -2.28 1.81
CA SER A 160 -1.12 -2.76 2.25
C SER A 160 -0.13 -2.99 1.08
N PRO A 161 -0.46 -3.81 0.08
CA PRO A 161 0.44 -4.05 -1.04
C PRO A 161 0.68 -2.81 -1.89
N LEU A 162 -0.33 -1.92 -2.03
CA LEU A 162 -0.17 -0.69 -2.80
C LEU A 162 0.80 0.29 -2.12
N ILE A 163 0.72 0.47 -0.80
CA ILE A 163 1.70 1.28 -0.07
C ILE A 163 3.11 0.71 -0.25
N GLY A 164 3.26 -0.63 -0.15
CA GLY A 164 4.54 -1.28 -0.45
C GLY A 164 5.03 -0.95 -1.86
N LYS A 165 4.18 -1.09 -2.88
CA LYS A 165 4.50 -0.75 -4.27
C LYS A 165 4.93 0.71 -4.45
N LEU A 166 4.30 1.65 -3.72
CA LEU A 166 4.65 3.06 -3.79
C LEU A 166 6.00 3.34 -3.11
N VAL A 167 6.20 2.92 -1.86
CA VAL A 167 7.38 3.33 -1.08
C VAL A 167 8.65 2.56 -1.41
N TYR A 168 8.53 1.36 -1.99
CA TYR A 168 9.67 0.53 -2.40
C TYR A 168 9.82 0.44 -3.93
N GLY A 169 8.86 1.00 -4.69
CA GLY A 169 8.91 1.03 -6.15
C GLY A 169 9.95 2.00 -6.68
N GLY A 170 10.23 1.88 -7.99
CA GLY A 170 11.25 2.70 -8.64
C GLY A 170 10.81 4.13 -9.00
N ASN A 171 9.54 4.51 -8.82
CA ASN A 171 9.04 5.84 -9.13
C ASN A 171 9.24 6.78 -7.94
N PRO A 172 10.13 7.78 -8.03
CA PRO A 172 10.26 8.79 -6.99
C PRO A 172 9.01 9.68 -6.96
N PHE A 173 8.55 10.04 -5.76
CA PHE A 173 7.45 10.96 -5.57
C PHE A 173 7.64 11.79 -4.30
N ARG A 174 7.05 12.99 -4.25
CA ARG A 174 7.19 13.92 -3.14
C ARG A 174 6.35 13.51 -1.92
N SER A 175 5.12 13.09 -2.16
CA SER A 175 4.20 12.68 -1.09
C SER A 175 3.03 11.82 -1.63
N ALA A 176 2.44 11.01 -0.74
CA ALA A 176 1.20 10.28 -1.01
C ALA A 176 0.16 10.62 0.06
N THR A 177 -0.90 11.34 -0.31
CA THR A 177 -2.06 11.63 0.54
C THR A 177 -3.12 10.57 0.31
N LEU A 178 -3.32 9.70 1.30
CA LEU A 178 -4.12 8.50 1.15
C LEU A 178 -5.27 8.45 2.16
N LEU A 179 -6.46 8.19 1.67
CA LEU A 179 -7.63 7.86 2.49
C LEU A 179 -7.69 6.34 2.67
N LEU A 180 -7.56 5.88 3.91
CA LEU A 180 -7.42 4.48 4.31
C LEU A 180 -8.45 4.11 5.38
N GLN A 181 -8.69 2.82 5.61
CA GLN A 181 -9.44 2.39 6.80
C GLN A 181 -8.76 2.91 8.08
N LYS A 182 -9.54 3.39 9.04
CA LYS A 182 -9.04 3.97 10.29
C LYS A 182 -8.12 3.01 11.07
N GLU A 183 -8.49 1.75 11.14
CA GLU A 183 -7.65 0.72 11.79
C GLU A 183 -6.32 0.53 11.07
N PHE A 184 -6.34 0.46 9.73
CA PHE A 184 -5.13 0.33 8.94
C PHE A 184 -4.21 1.55 9.09
N ALA A 185 -4.77 2.76 9.08
CA ALA A 185 -4.02 3.99 9.33
C ALA A 185 -3.38 3.99 10.73
N ARG A 186 -4.10 3.53 11.76
CA ARG A 186 -3.54 3.38 13.12
C ARG A 186 -2.35 2.43 13.15
N ARG A 187 -2.44 1.28 12.46
CA ARG A 187 -1.32 0.33 12.36
C ARG A 187 -0.11 0.96 11.67
N LEU A 188 -0.33 1.77 10.65
CA LEU A 188 0.74 2.45 9.91
C LEU A 188 1.42 3.54 10.74
N LEU A 189 0.63 4.27 11.54
CA LEU A 189 1.09 5.35 12.43
C LEU A 189 1.73 4.85 13.72
N ALA A 190 1.44 3.62 14.13
CA ALA A 190 1.87 3.07 15.42
C ALA A 190 3.37 3.16 15.65
N LYS A 191 3.78 3.41 16.91
CA LYS A 191 5.17 3.52 17.36
C LYS A 191 5.59 2.27 18.14
N PRO A 192 6.89 2.03 18.32
CA PRO A 192 7.36 0.99 19.21
C PRO A 192 6.69 1.07 20.59
N GLY A 193 6.12 -0.04 21.02
CA GLY A 193 5.40 -0.08 22.28
C GLY A 193 3.89 -0.01 22.19
N ASP A 194 3.33 0.54 21.11
CA ASP A 194 1.89 0.58 20.87
C ASP A 194 1.34 -0.83 20.59
N SER A 195 0.07 -1.06 20.95
CA SER A 195 -0.61 -2.34 20.69
C SER A 195 -0.73 -2.63 19.18
N GLU A 196 -0.92 -1.59 18.38
CA GLU A 196 -1.07 -1.65 16.92
C GLU A 196 0.26 -1.76 16.17
N PHE A 197 1.41 -1.59 16.87
CA PHE A 197 2.71 -1.65 16.23
C PHE A 197 2.99 -3.02 15.64
N ASN A 198 3.42 -3.05 14.39
CA ASN A 198 3.55 -4.25 13.60
C ASN A 198 4.60 -4.10 12.48
N ARG A 199 4.83 -5.18 11.72
CA ARG A 199 5.80 -5.24 10.63
C ARG A 199 5.55 -4.16 9.56
N LEU A 200 4.28 -3.85 9.20
CA LEU A 200 3.97 -2.81 8.21
C LEU A 200 4.53 -1.45 8.64
N ALA A 201 4.27 -1.05 9.90
CA ALA A 201 4.79 0.21 10.44
C ALA A 201 6.32 0.26 10.41
N VAL A 202 6.97 -0.83 10.79
CA VAL A 202 8.44 -0.97 10.77
C VAL A 202 8.99 -0.79 9.37
N ASN A 203 8.43 -1.54 8.41
CA ASN A 203 8.91 -1.51 7.04
C ASN A 203 8.68 -0.14 6.39
N VAL A 204 7.45 0.39 6.44
CA VAL A 204 7.17 1.70 5.82
C VAL A 204 8.00 2.81 6.46
N LYS A 205 8.14 2.84 7.79
CA LYS A 205 8.91 3.87 8.50
C LYS A 205 10.43 3.75 8.34
N LEU A 206 10.92 2.67 7.78
CA LEU A 206 12.31 2.59 7.35
C LEU A 206 12.59 3.60 6.22
N VAL A 207 11.70 3.64 5.23
CA VAL A 207 11.90 4.35 3.95
C VAL A 207 11.03 5.61 3.78
N ALA A 208 10.05 5.83 4.67
CA ALA A 208 9.12 6.96 4.58
C ALA A 208 8.65 7.42 5.96
N ASP A 209 8.27 8.69 6.05
CA ASP A 209 7.57 9.25 7.20
C ASP A 209 6.06 9.22 6.95
N VAL A 210 5.29 8.98 8.03
CA VAL A 210 3.84 8.89 8.00
C VAL A 210 3.23 9.91 8.95
N GLU A 211 2.41 10.80 8.41
CA GLU A 211 1.70 11.85 9.14
C GLU A 211 0.19 11.57 9.15
N PHE A 212 -0.44 11.70 10.32
CA PHE A 212 -1.90 11.71 10.43
C PHE A 212 -2.44 13.09 10.03
N VAL A 213 -3.51 13.11 9.23
CA VAL A 213 -4.17 14.35 8.82
C VAL A 213 -5.51 14.54 9.52
N MET A 214 -6.45 13.61 9.32
CA MET A 214 -7.79 13.68 9.90
C MET A 214 -8.52 12.34 9.82
N ASP A 215 -9.51 12.17 10.67
CA ASP A 215 -10.50 11.08 10.56
C ASP A 215 -11.66 11.50 9.64
N VAL A 216 -12.21 10.51 8.95
CA VAL A 216 -13.37 10.67 8.04
C VAL A 216 -14.44 9.65 8.40
N SER A 217 -15.62 10.14 8.76
CA SER A 217 -16.73 9.27 9.11
C SER A 217 -17.19 8.43 7.91
N LYS A 218 -17.54 7.20 8.14
CA LYS A 218 -18.14 6.32 7.14
C LYS A 218 -19.39 6.87 6.49
N ARG A 219 -20.10 7.80 7.16
CA ARG A 219 -21.31 8.47 6.65
C ARG A 219 -21.03 9.40 5.47
N GLU A 220 -19.78 9.76 5.25
CA GLU A 220 -19.34 10.64 4.16
C GLU A 220 -19.19 9.91 2.82
N PHE A 221 -19.45 8.59 2.82
CA PHE A 221 -19.31 7.73 1.65
C PHE A 221 -20.64 7.18 1.17
N LEU A 222 -20.73 6.96 -0.12
CA LEU A 222 -21.85 6.28 -0.78
C LEU A 222 -21.33 5.11 -1.66
N PRO A 223 -21.78 3.87 -1.42
CA PRO A 223 -22.48 3.38 -0.27
C PRO A 223 -21.61 3.47 1.01
N CYS A 224 -22.26 3.59 2.17
CA CYS A 224 -21.55 3.69 3.44
C CYS A 224 -20.71 2.41 3.71
N PRO A 225 -19.39 2.52 4.00
CA PRO A 225 -18.56 1.38 4.38
C PRO A 225 -18.89 0.90 5.81
N LYS A 226 -18.32 -0.25 6.20
CA LYS A 226 -18.52 -0.80 7.55
C LYS A 226 -17.82 0.02 8.64
N VAL A 227 -16.68 0.64 8.32
CA VAL A 227 -15.78 1.31 9.27
C VAL A 227 -15.46 2.74 8.80
N ASP A 228 -15.03 3.57 9.74
CA ASP A 228 -14.51 4.90 9.45
C ASP A 228 -13.17 4.83 8.73
N SER A 229 -12.77 5.95 8.15
CA SER A 229 -11.51 6.13 7.45
C SER A 229 -10.64 7.18 8.12
N SER A 230 -9.37 7.24 7.71
CA SER A 230 -8.44 8.30 8.09
C SER A 230 -7.61 8.70 6.88
N VAL A 231 -7.30 9.99 6.79
CA VAL A 231 -6.36 10.52 5.82
C VAL A 231 -4.98 10.55 6.45
N VAL A 232 -4.00 10.00 5.74
CA VAL A 232 -2.58 10.04 6.10
C VAL A 232 -1.77 10.59 4.95
N ILE A 233 -0.62 11.18 5.25
CA ILE A 233 0.38 11.56 4.25
C ILE A 233 1.63 10.73 4.49
N ILE A 234 2.12 10.10 3.43
CA ILE A 234 3.37 9.34 3.40
C ILE A 234 4.37 10.15 2.59
N ARG A 235 5.56 10.40 3.15
CA ARG A 235 6.65 11.10 2.46
C ARG A 235 7.88 10.21 2.45
N PRO A 236 8.39 9.81 1.27
CA PRO A 236 9.67 9.12 1.17
C PRO A 236 10.78 9.92 1.86
N LYS A 237 11.67 9.22 2.54
CA LYS A 237 12.85 9.83 3.15
C LYS A 237 13.91 10.10 2.10
N ASN A 238 14.64 11.20 2.25
CA ASN A 238 15.78 11.52 1.38
C ASN A 238 16.96 10.59 1.63
N GLU A 239 17.13 10.16 2.88
CA GLU A 239 18.20 9.25 3.28
C GLU A 239 17.58 7.95 3.80
N ILE A 240 17.90 6.86 3.14
CA ILE A 240 17.50 5.50 3.52
C ILE A 240 18.78 4.78 3.97
N PRO A 241 18.72 3.95 5.03
CA PRO A 241 19.87 3.14 5.42
C PRO A 241 20.39 2.30 4.24
N ASP A 242 21.72 2.25 4.09
CA ASP A 242 22.39 1.44 3.06
C ASP A 242 22.36 -0.04 3.45
N ILE A 243 21.22 -0.68 3.19
CA ILE A 243 20.96 -2.09 3.46
C ILE A 243 20.22 -2.75 2.30
N ASN A 244 20.35 -4.05 2.18
CA ASN A 244 19.50 -4.80 1.27
C ASN A 244 18.06 -4.83 1.79
N LEU A 245 17.13 -4.15 1.08
CA LEU A 245 15.73 -4.03 1.48
C LEU A 245 14.99 -5.39 1.47
N ASN A 246 15.39 -6.33 0.60
CA ASN A 246 14.83 -7.68 0.58
C ASN A 246 15.22 -8.44 1.86
N GLU A 247 16.48 -8.31 2.27
CA GLU A 247 16.95 -8.88 3.51
C GLU A 247 16.27 -8.27 4.74
N TRP A 248 16.09 -6.95 4.76
CA TRP A 248 15.32 -6.27 5.79
C TRP A 248 13.89 -6.80 5.89
N CYS A 249 13.20 -6.94 4.76
CA CYS A 249 11.83 -7.46 4.72
C CYS A 249 11.75 -8.91 5.22
N ALA A 250 12.71 -9.75 4.87
CA ALA A 250 12.80 -11.14 5.33
C ALA A 250 13.16 -11.23 6.82
N PHE A 251 14.09 -10.39 7.30
CA PHE A 251 14.45 -10.27 8.71
C PHE A 251 13.25 -9.82 9.55
N THR A 252 12.57 -8.74 9.18
CA THR A 252 11.41 -8.24 9.91
C THR A 252 10.23 -9.23 9.88
N ARG A 253 10.03 -9.96 8.77
CA ARG A 253 9.06 -11.08 8.70
C ARG A 253 9.38 -12.15 9.76
N THR A 254 10.65 -12.47 9.93
CA THR A 254 11.08 -13.43 10.95
C THR A 254 10.84 -12.88 12.35
N CYS A 255 11.27 -11.66 12.65
CA CYS A 255 11.11 -11.04 13.97
C CYS A 255 9.63 -10.91 14.38
N PHE A 256 8.77 -10.46 13.48
CA PHE A 256 7.36 -10.21 13.72
C PHE A 256 6.45 -11.42 13.48
N SER A 257 6.98 -12.60 13.15
CA SER A 257 6.16 -13.82 12.99
C SER A 257 5.28 -14.10 14.22
N LYS A 258 5.75 -13.72 15.42
CA LYS A 258 4.99 -13.73 16.68
C LYS A 258 5.34 -12.48 17.50
N LYS A 259 4.77 -11.32 17.13
CA LYS A 259 5.15 -10.00 17.69
C LYS A 259 5.14 -9.88 19.22
N ASN A 260 4.37 -10.73 19.91
CA ASN A 260 4.22 -10.74 21.36
C ASN A 260 5.19 -11.72 22.07
N LYS A 261 5.92 -12.55 21.34
CA LYS A 261 6.99 -13.40 21.88
C LYS A 261 8.31 -12.66 21.87
N THR A 262 9.25 -13.08 22.71
CA THR A 262 10.63 -12.56 22.69
C THR A 262 11.34 -13.01 21.42
N LEU A 263 12.36 -12.27 21.02
CA LEU A 263 13.22 -12.66 19.88
C LEU A 263 13.89 -13.99 20.15
N GLY A 264 14.40 -14.22 21.38
CA GLY A 264 14.96 -15.49 21.78
C GLY A 264 13.98 -16.66 21.59
N ALA A 265 12.71 -16.49 21.99
CA ALA A 265 11.69 -17.52 21.78
C ALA A 265 11.37 -17.76 20.30
N THR A 266 11.47 -16.73 19.48
CA THR A 266 11.20 -16.82 18.02
C THR A 266 12.36 -17.51 17.30
N PHE A 267 13.59 -17.08 17.57
CA PHE A 267 14.80 -17.58 16.89
C PHE A 267 15.28 -18.95 17.37
N LYS A 268 14.85 -19.40 18.55
CA LYS A 268 15.13 -20.78 19.06
C LYS A 268 14.26 -21.87 18.42
N GLN A 269 13.25 -21.51 17.61
CA GLN A 269 12.36 -22.50 16.96
C GLN A 269 13.15 -23.31 15.92
N LYS A 270 13.09 -24.67 16.00
CA LYS A 270 13.82 -25.59 15.12
C LYS A 270 13.62 -25.25 13.63
N LYS A 271 12.35 -25.00 13.20
CA LYS A 271 12.04 -24.62 11.82
C LYS A 271 12.76 -23.34 11.37
N LYS A 272 12.87 -22.33 12.26
CA LYS A 272 13.56 -21.06 11.93
C LYS A 272 15.08 -21.22 11.88
N VAL A 273 15.64 -21.99 12.82
CA VAL A 273 17.08 -22.31 12.83
C VAL A 273 17.47 -23.05 11.56
N MET A 274 16.71 -24.09 11.17
CA MET A 274 16.94 -24.83 9.92
C MET A 274 16.84 -23.94 8.67
N GLN A 275 15.82 -23.07 8.62
CA GLN A 275 15.66 -22.14 7.50
C GLN A 275 16.85 -21.19 7.36
N LEU A 276 17.32 -20.61 8.47
CA LEU A 276 18.46 -19.68 8.46
C LEU A 276 19.78 -20.41 8.17
N LEU A 277 19.98 -21.62 8.68
CA LEU A 277 21.16 -22.43 8.39
C LEU A 277 21.25 -22.68 6.87
N LYS A 278 20.16 -23.18 6.26
CA LYS A 278 20.10 -23.44 4.83
C LYS A 278 20.39 -22.20 3.97
N LEU A 279 19.84 -21.04 4.34
CA LEU A 279 20.11 -19.77 3.65
C LEU A 279 21.57 -19.36 3.79
N THR A 280 22.17 -19.55 4.96
CA THR A 280 23.57 -19.21 5.24
C THR A 280 24.53 -20.09 4.43
N GLU A 281 24.28 -21.39 4.34
CA GLU A 281 25.06 -22.34 3.54
C GLU A 281 25.01 -21.98 2.05
N THR A 282 23.79 -21.74 1.50
CA THR A 282 23.62 -21.33 0.12
C THR A 282 24.39 -20.05 -0.20
N THR A 283 24.31 -19.05 0.68
CA THR A 283 24.99 -17.76 0.50
C THR A 283 26.52 -17.92 0.59
N SER A 284 27.03 -18.80 1.46
CA SER A 284 28.48 -19.07 1.61
C SER A 284 29.03 -19.76 0.37
N LEU A 285 28.39 -20.82 -0.12
CA LEU A 285 28.77 -21.54 -1.33
C LEU A 285 28.85 -20.64 -2.56
N MET A 286 27.94 -19.68 -2.69
CA MET A 286 27.95 -18.77 -3.84
C MET A 286 29.01 -17.69 -3.75
N ARG A 287 29.35 -17.23 -2.56
CA ARG A 287 30.50 -16.32 -2.37
C ARG A 287 31.83 -17.01 -2.72
N GLU A 288 31.98 -18.26 -2.36
CA GLU A 288 33.18 -19.06 -2.72
C GLU A 288 33.24 -19.29 -4.24
N ASN A 289 32.12 -19.62 -4.92
CA ASN A 289 32.07 -19.80 -6.36
C ASN A 289 32.30 -18.49 -7.13
N ALA A 290 31.81 -17.35 -6.62
CA ALA A 290 32.10 -16.04 -7.22
C ALA A 290 33.59 -15.64 -7.12
N LEU A 291 34.28 -16.09 -6.09
CA LEU A 291 35.72 -15.89 -5.93
C LEU A 291 36.59 -16.87 -6.79
N THR A 292 36.04 -18.06 -7.12
CA THR A 292 36.72 -19.09 -7.89
C THR A 292 36.43 -19.11 -9.38
N GLY A 293 35.51 -18.27 -9.86
CA GLY A 293 35.24 -18.07 -11.30
C GLY A 293 34.56 -19.23 -12.01
N HIS A 294 33.91 -20.16 -11.31
CA HIS A 294 33.18 -21.28 -11.92
C HIS A 294 31.69 -20.98 -11.99
N ASN A 295 31.19 -20.65 -13.18
CA ASN A 295 29.76 -20.58 -13.48
C ASN A 295 29.23 -21.99 -13.76
N HIS A 296 28.48 -22.55 -12.85
CA HIS A 296 27.59 -23.68 -13.08
C HIS A 296 26.15 -23.18 -13.10
N GLU A 297 25.55 -23.18 -14.30
CA GLU A 297 24.10 -23.02 -14.46
C GLU A 297 23.42 -24.27 -13.91
N CYS A 298 22.59 -24.10 -12.88
CA CYS A 298 21.65 -25.11 -12.43
C CYS A 298 20.25 -24.52 -12.50
N ASP A 299 19.53 -24.92 -13.54
CA ASP A 299 18.07 -24.75 -13.62
C ASP A 299 17.39 -25.69 -12.64
N GLU A 300 16.81 -25.19 -11.59
CA GLU A 300 15.77 -25.90 -10.82
C GLU A 300 14.57 -24.97 -10.59
N TYR A 301 13.48 -25.34 -11.28
CA TYR A 301 12.12 -24.85 -11.07
C TYR A 301 11.64 -25.18 -9.67
N TYR A 302 11.24 -24.18 -8.88
CA TYR A 302 10.49 -24.37 -7.65
C TYR A 302 9.21 -23.54 -7.71
N ASP A 303 8.11 -24.24 -7.95
CA ASP A 303 6.73 -23.75 -7.81
C ASP A 303 6.38 -23.71 -6.32
N GLY A 304 6.10 -22.52 -5.80
CA GLY A 304 5.83 -22.28 -4.39
C GLY A 304 4.41 -21.80 -4.13
N ASN A 305 3.43 -22.69 -4.17
CA ASN A 305 2.10 -22.41 -3.62
C ASN A 305 2.10 -22.62 -2.10
N ASN A 306 1.80 -21.55 -1.36
CA ASN A 306 1.57 -21.59 0.07
C ASN A 306 0.09 -21.87 0.37
N GLU A 307 -0.20 -23.02 0.87
CA GLU A 307 -1.42 -23.29 1.65
C GLU A 307 -1.02 -23.62 3.09
N GLU A 308 -1.61 -22.88 4.03
CA GLU A 308 -1.51 -23.18 5.45
C GLU A 308 -2.42 -24.38 5.75
N GLU A 309 -1.85 -25.56 5.91
CA GLU A 309 -2.54 -26.68 6.54
C GLU A 309 -1.81 -27.14 7.80
N ASN A 310 -2.54 -27.11 8.91
CA ASN A 310 -2.23 -27.84 10.13
C ASN A 310 -2.36 -29.32 9.84
N THR A 311 -1.27 -30.03 9.70
CA THR A 311 -1.24 -31.47 9.85
C THR A 311 0.01 -31.90 10.59
N ASN A 312 -0.21 -32.58 11.72
CA ASN A 312 0.73 -33.49 12.35
C ASN A 312 1.01 -34.64 11.36
N GLY A 313 2.09 -34.53 10.62
CA GLY A 313 2.58 -35.57 9.75
C GLY A 313 4.11 -35.52 9.77
N GLU A 314 4.69 -36.59 10.26
CA GLU A 314 6.12 -36.88 10.16
C GLU A 314 6.47 -37.11 8.68
N ASP A 315 6.98 -36.05 8.01
CA ASP A 315 7.56 -36.20 6.68
C ASP A 315 9.08 -36.27 6.81
N SER A 316 9.57 -37.46 6.60
CA SER A 316 10.96 -37.85 6.43
C SER A 316 11.50 -37.27 5.11
N PHE A 317 12.03 -36.02 5.12
CA PHE A 317 12.95 -35.54 4.12
C PHE A 317 14.36 -35.55 4.72
N ALA A 318 15.08 -36.60 4.44
CA ALA A 318 16.49 -36.78 4.78
C ALA A 318 17.37 -35.84 3.97
N SER A 319 17.61 -34.63 4.49
CA SER A 319 18.83 -33.89 4.27
C SER A 319 19.64 -34.00 5.55
N SER A 320 20.80 -34.64 5.50
CA SER A 320 21.65 -35.02 6.63
C SER A 320 22.41 -33.83 7.24
N THR A 321 21.66 -32.81 7.68
CA THR A 321 22.18 -31.82 8.61
C THR A 321 22.24 -32.51 9.96
N SER A 322 23.46 -32.76 10.50
CA SER A 322 23.58 -33.42 11.78
C SER A 322 22.87 -32.60 12.86
N ASP A 323 22.14 -33.25 13.79
CA ASP A 323 21.54 -32.53 14.93
C ASP A 323 22.55 -31.73 15.72
N LEU A 324 23.84 -32.09 15.63
CA LEU A 324 24.97 -31.37 16.22
C LEU A 324 25.13 -29.99 15.54
N GLU A 325 25.17 -29.96 14.22
CA GLU A 325 25.35 -28.72 13.44
C GLU A 325 24.19 -27.72 13.66
N LEU A 326 22.96 -28.25 13.67
CA LEU A 326 21.78 -27.46 13.99
C LEU A 326 21.83 -26.86 15.41
N ASN A 327 22.31 -27.62 16.39
CA ASN A 327 22.46 -27.15 17.76
C ASN A 327 23.54 -26.08 17.87
N LEU A 328 24.72 -26.26 17.22
CA LEU A 328 25.79 -25.27 17.18
C LEU A 328 25.33 -23.96 16.54
N PHE A 329 24.59 -24.06 15.41
CA PHE A 329 24.06 -22.89 14.74
C PHE A 329 23.00 -22.16 15.59
N LYS A 330 22.14 -22.92 16.29
CA LYS A 330 21.18 -22.35 17.25
C LYS A 330 21.88 -21.62 18.40
N GLU A 331 22.97 -22.19 18.95
CA GLU A 331 23.76 -21.53 20.01
C GLU A 331 24.42 -20.26 19.49
N LYS A 332 24.93 -20.26 18.25
CA LYS A 332 25.44 -19.07 17.57
C LYS A 332 24.41 -17.96 17.52
N ILE A 333 23.15 -18.26 17.07
CA ILE A 333 22.03 -17.31 17.05
C ILE A 333 21.76 -16.75 18.44
N VAL A 334 21.64 -17.63 19.43
CA VAL A 334 21.35 -17.23 20.83
C VAL A 334 22.49 -16.38 21.39
N GLY A 335 23.74 -16.71 21.08
CA GLY A 335 24.92 -15.92 21.46
C GLY A 335 24.89 -14.49 20.92
N ILE A 336 24.47 -14.31 19.65
CA ILE A 336 24.30 -13.00 19.02
C ILE A 336 23.19 -12.20 19.75
N LEU A 337 22.03 -12.82 20.00
CA LEU A 337 20.91 -12.18 20.70
C LEU A 337 21.30 -11.76 22.12
N LYS A 338 22.02 -12.59 22.86
CA LYS A 338 22.51 -12.29 24.22
C LYS A 338 23.52 -11.16 24.20
N LYS A 339 24.54 -11.25 23.34
CA LYS A 339 25.58 -10.23 23.20
C LYS A 339 25.01 -8.85 22.88
N GLY A 340 23.99 -8.80 22.00
CA GLY A 340 23.28 -7.56 21.64
C GLY A 340 22.22 -7.12 22.65
N GLY A 341 21.90 -7.93 23.68
CA GLY A 341 20.84 -7.62 24.65
C GLY A 341 19.42 -7.73 24.08
N PHE A 342 19.21 -8.57 23.07
CA PHE A 342 17.93 -8.71 22.36
C PHE A 342 17.14 -9.98 22.72
N GLU A 343 17.73 -10.94 23.44
CA GLU A 343 17.11 -12.26 23.67
C GLU A 343 15.71 -12.14 24.30
N ASP A 344 15.56 -11.29 25.32
CA ASP A 344 14.32 -11.11 26.07
C ASP A 344 13.45 -9.97 25.52
N LYS A 345 13.94 -9.24 24.54
CA LYS A 345 13.17 -8.17 23.89
C LYS A 345 12.11 -8.72 22.95
N ARG A 346 10.97 -8.03 22.89
CA ARG A 346 9.88 -8.30 21.94
C ARG A 346 10.01 -7.36 20.74
N PRO A 347 9.85 -7.84 19.48
CA PRO A 347 9.99 -7.00 18.30
C PRO A 347 9.02 -5.80 18.31
N SER A 348 7.84 -5.95 18.93
CA SER A 348 6.86 -4.85 19.06
C SER A 348 7.32 -3.71 19.99
N LYS A 349 8.44 -3.81 20.65
CA LYS A 349 9.01 -2.77 21.54
C LYS A 349 10.28 -2.15 20.98
N LEU A 350 10.76 -2.63 19.82
CA LEU A 350 12.02 -2.19 19.23
C LEU A 350 11.80 -1.10 18.18
N SER A 351 12.68 -0.13 18.15
CA SER A 351 12.76 0.88 17.10
C SER A 351 13.40 0.31 15.82
N ASN A 352 13.31 1.04 14.72
CA ASN A 352 13.99 0.66 13.47
C ASN A 352 15.51 0.63 13.64
N GLU A 353 16.07 1.57 14.41
CA GLU A 353 17.51 1.63 14.72
C GLU A 353 17.96 0.39 15.50
N GLU A 354 17.20 -0.04 16.51
CA GLU A 354 17.50 -1.26 17.27
C GLU A 354 17.39 -2.51 16.39
N LEU A 355 16.39 -2.56 15.50
CA LEU A 355 16.22 -3.67 14.56
C LEU A 355 17.36 -3.70 13.50
N LEU A 356 17.78 -2.53 12.99
CA LEU A 356 18.94 -2.42 12.09
C LEU A 356 20.23 -2.87 12.77
N HIS A 357 20.42 -2.45 14.02
CA HIS A 357 21.58 -2.91 14.80
C HIS A 357 21.56 -4.43 14.97
N LEU A 358 20.42 -5.02 15.28
CA LEU A 358 20.30 -6.48 15.39
C LEU A 358 20.58 -7.18 14.05
N LEU A 359 20.08 -6.67 12.94
CA LEU A 359 20.39 -7.21 11.60
C LEU A 359 21.89 -7.15 11.31
N SER A 360 22.53 -6.02 11.62
CA SER A 360 23.99 -5.87 11.48
C SER A 360 24.76 -6.90 12.29
N LEU A 361 24.35 -7.21 13.54
CA LEU A 361 24.99 -8.24 14.35
C LEU A 361 24.87 -9.64 13.72
N PHE A 362 23.71 -9.96 13.13
CA PHE A 362 23.53 -11.21 12.40
C PHE A 362 24.43 -11.28 11.18
N ASN A 363 24.49 -10.21 10.37
CA ASN A 363 25.29 -10.15 9.15
C ASN A 363 26.80 -10.22 9.46
N GLN A 364 27.26 -9.57 10.52
CA GLN A 364 28.67 -9.67 11.00
C GLN A 364 29.02 -11.10 11.41
N ALA A 365 28.06 -11.86 11.90
CA ALA A 365 28.25 -13.27 12.21
C ALA A 365 28.03 -14.21 11.01
N GLY A 366 27.85 -13.67 9.80
CA GLY A 366 27.62 -14.44 8.58
C GLY A 366 26.25 -15.08 8.49
N ILE A 367 25.24 -14.57 9.21
CA ILE A 367 23.85 -15.06 9.13
C ILE A 367 23.02 -14.08 8.32
N TYR A 368 22.43 -14.56 7.24
CA TYR A 368 21.63 -13.79 6.28
C TYR A 368 20.18 -14.27 6.24
N PHE A 369 19.26 -13.35 5.91
CA PHE A 369 17.81 -13.61 5.90
C PHE A 369 17.22 -13.73 4.49
N HIS A 370 17.99 -13.38 3.48
CA HIS A 370 17.60 -13.42 2.08
C HIS A 370 18.68 -14.06 1.24
N ASP A 371 18.27 -14.76 0.20
CA ASP A 371 19.18 -15.31 -0.80
C ASP A 371 19.71 -14.17 -1.68
N HIS A 372 21.01 -13.87 -1.58
CA HIS A 372 21.68 -12.80 -2.32
C HIS A 372 21.87 -13.10 -3.82
N VAL A 373 21.47 -14.29 -4.26
CA VAL A 373 21.69 -14.79 -5.63
C VAL A 373 20.68 -14.23 -6.64
N LYS A 374 19.50 -13.83 -6.18
CA LYS A 374 18.54 -13.20 -7.07
C LYS A 374 18.98 -11.77 -7.34
N PRO A 375 19.24 -11.40 -8.63
CA PRO A 375 19.59 -10.03 -8.94
C PRO A 375 18.55 -9.08 -8.34
N ASN A 376 18.99 -7.89 -7.94
CA ASN A 376 18.13 -6.77 -7.52
C ASN A 376 17.18 -6.37 -8.68
N ASN A 377 16.32 -7.28 -9.13
CA ASN A 377 15.20 -6.90 -9.96
C ASN A 377 14.32 -6.03 -9.10
N ALA A 378 14.11 -4.80 -9.55
CA ALA A 378 13.36 -3.72 -8.91
C ALA A 378 11.90 -4.06 -8.55
N ASN A 379 11.50 -5.31 -8.68
CA ASN A 379 10.26 -5.87 -8.21
C ASN A 379 10.51 -6.74 -6.99
N VAL A 380 10.76 -6.08 -5.84
CA VAL A 380 10.56 -6.74 -4.55
C VAL A 380 9.15 -7.33 -4.59
N ASP A 381 8.98 -8.61 -4.31
CA ASP A 381 7.66 -9.22 -4.20
C ASP A 381 6.96 -8.68 -2.95
N PHE A 382 6.42 -7.46 -3.09
CA PHE A 382 5.75 -6.72 -2.02
C PHE A 382 4.46 -7.41 -1.58
N ALA A 383 3.81 -8.20 -2.46
CA ALA A 383 2.63 -8.96 -2.10
C ALA A 383 2.97 -9.97 -0.99
N ALA A 384 4.08 -10.72 -1.14
CA ALA A 384 4.55 -11.65 -0.12
C ALA A 384 5.06 -10.96 1.17
N ALA A 385 5.51 -9.69 1.07
CA ALA A 385 5.99 -8.95 2.24
C ALA A 385 4.87 -8.50 3.18
N TYR A 386 3.62 -8.37 2.72
CA TYR A 386 2.54 -7.69 3.47
C TYR A 386 1.29 -8.54 3.68
N VAL A 387 1.19 -9.75 3.12
CA VAL A 387 0.09 -10.68 3.43
C VAL A 387 0.38 -11.38 4.75
N SER A 388 -0.34 -11.03 5.78
CA SER A 388 -0.64 -11.83 6.97
C SER A 388 -1.72 -11.15 7.78
#